data_5d86c800860c2f11e2a975bcfcaadce3
#
_entry.id   5d86c800860c2f11e2a975bcfcaadce3
#
_cell.length_a   1.000
_cell.length_b   1.000
_cell.length_c   1.000
_cell.angle_alpha   90.00
_cell.angle_beta   90.00
_cell.angle_gamma   90.00
#
_symmetry.space_group_name_H-M   'P 1'
#
loop_
_entity.id
_entity.type
_entity.pdbx_description
1 polymer ?
#
loop_
_entity_poly.entity_id
_entity_poly.type
_entity_poly.pdbx_seq_one_letter_code
_entity_poly.pdbx_strand_id
1 'polypeptide(L)' 'MSQYIATFFSHFGAVRFQHLCVERGWQAQLRPVPRSLSSSCGTCVVFQAAALEDAESLQTPELEQLVLQCGDGSEVVYT' A
#
# COMPACT_ATOMS: atom_id res chain seq x y z
N MET A 1 -15.36 -1.78 2.04
CA MET A 1 -13.97 -1.96 1.60
C MET A 1 -13.04 -1.24 2.57
N SER A 2 -11.90 -1.82 2.81
CA SER A 2 -10.90 -1.22 3.70
C SER A 2 -9.84 -0.48 2.89
N GLN A 3 -9.33 0.61 3.44
CA GLN A 3 -8.26 1.37 2.82
C GLN A 3 -6.92 0.93 3.39
N TYR A 4 -5.96 0.71 2.52
CA TYR A 4 -4.62 0.29 2.90
C TYR A 4 -3.59 1.26 2.35
N ILE A 5 -2.46 1.35 3.06
CA ILE A 5 -1.30 2.10 2.60
C ILE A 5 -0.14 1.13 2.48
N ALA A 6 0.46 1.03 1.30
CA ALA A 6 1.62 0.19 1.07
C ALA A 6 2.85 1.07 0.84
N THR A 7 3.91 0.82 1.59
CA THR A 7 5.18 1.52 1.40
C THR A 7 6.18 0.59 0.72
N PHE A 8 7.16 1.15 0.05
CA PHE A 8 8.05 0.40 -0.82
C PHE A 8 9.50 0.81 -0.62
N PHE A 9 10.42 -0.09 -0.97
CA PHE A 9 11.84 0.20 -0.91
C PHE A 9 12.29 1.07 -2.09
N SER A 10 11.54 1.09 -3.19
CA SER A 10 11.86 1.89 -4.35
C SER A 10 10.61 2.52 -4.96
N HIS A 11 10.80 3.66 -5.63
CA HIS A 11 9.71 4.31 -6.35
C HIS A 11 9.16 3.40 -7.46
N PHE A 12 10.03 2.67 -8.14
CA PHE A 12 9.63 1.74 -9.19
C PHE A 12 8.67 0.67 -8.62
N GLY A 13 8.97 0.16 -7.42
CA GLY A 13 8.11 -0.82 -6.78
C GLY A 13 6.72 -0.27 -6.49
N ALA A 14 6.64 0.99 -6.08
CA ALA A 14 5.36 1.64 -5.82
C ALA A 14 4.53 1.78 -7.11
N VAL A 15 5.16 2.22 -8.20
CA VAL A 15 4.48 2.36 -9.49
C VAL A 15 3.97 1.01 -9.98
N ARG A 16 4.79 -0.02 -9.88
CA ARG A 16 4.42 -1.38 -10.31
C ARG A 16 3.23 -1.90 -9.49
N PHE A 17 3.26 -1.69 -8.19
CA PHE A 17 2.18 -2.14 -7.32
C PHE A 17 0.87 -1.42 -7.67
N GLN A 18 0.94 -0.12 -7.92
CA GLN A 18 -0.23 0.66 -8.30
C GLN A 18 -0.87 0.09 -9.58
N HIS A 19 -0.04 -0.27 -10.56
CA HIS A 19 -0.53 -0.87 -11.80
C HIS A 19 -1.22 -2.23 -11.53
N LEU A 20 -0.66 -3.05 -10.65
CA LEU A 20 -1.26 -4.33 -10.29
C LEU A 20 -2.63 -4.14 -9.65
N CYS A 21 -2.78 -3.13 -8.79
CA CYS A 21 -4.07 -2.83 -8.17
C CYS A 21 -5.10 -2.43 -9.23
N VAL A 22 -4.71 -1.58 -10.17
CA VAL A 22 -5.61 -1.13 -11.23
C VAL A 22 -6.04 -2.32 -12.10
N GLU A 23 -5.14 -3.24 -12.40
CA GLU A 23 -5.47 -4.45 -13.16
C GLU A 23 -6.51 -5.31 -12.46
N ARG A 24 -6.55 -5.29 -11.13
CA ARG A 24 -7.55 -6.01 -10.35
C ARG A 24 -8.84 -5.25 -10.18
N GLY A 25 -8.94 -4.05 -10.74
CA GLY A 25 -10.12 -3.20 -10.61
C GLY A 25 -10.18 -2.43 -9.30
N TRP A 26 -9.08 -2.35 -8.56
CA TRP A 26 -9.02 -1.61 -7.30
C TRP A 26 -8.63 -0.16 -7.58
N GLN A 27 -9.18 0.74 -6.75
CA GLN A 27 -8.72 2.13 -6.76
C GLN A 27 -7.39 2.21 -6.04
N ALA A 28 -6.39 2.78 -6.70
CA ALA A 28 -5.06 2.90 -6.15
C ALA A 28 -4.42 4.21 -6.61
N GLN A 29 -3.80 4.92 -5.68
CA GLN A 29 -3.16 6.21 -5.95
C GLN A 29 -1.77 6.24 -5.37
N LEU A 30 -0.82 6.78 -6.15
CA LEU A 30 0.52 7.08 -5.67
C LEU A 30 0.47 8.38 -4.87
N ARG A 31 1.06 8.37 -3.67
CA ARG A 31 1.07 9.53 -2.78
C ARG A 31 2.39 9.61 -2.03
N PRO A 32 2.75 10.80 -1.53
CA PRO A 32 3.86 10.91 -0.58
C PRO A 32 3.54 10.13 0.70
N VAL A 33 4.56 9.54 1.32
CA VAL A 33 4.37 8.80 2.56
C VAL A 33 3.99 9.79 3.68
N PRO A 34 2.91 9.51 4.45
CA PRO A 34 2.54 10.37 5.58
C PRO A 34 3.64 10.44 6.63
N ARG A 35 3.63 11.52 7.42
CA ARG A 35 4.63 11.71 8.47
C ARG A 35 4.59 10.64 9.54
N SER A 36 3.43 10.04 9.76
CA SER A 36 3.25 8.97 10.74
C SER A 36 3.88 7.65 10.30
N LEU A 37 4.27 7.54 9.04
CA LEU A 37 4.90 6.36 8.48
C LEU A 37 6.29 6.73 7.95
N SER A 38 7.17 5.77 7.91
CA SER A 38 8.48 5.93 7.30
C SER A 38 8.61 5.00 6.11
N SER A 39 9.37 5.43 5.10
CA SER A 39 9.60 4.64 3.91
C SER A 39 10.93 4.98 3.30
N SER A 40 11.58 3.97 2.73
CA SER A 40 12.87 4.14 2.09
C SER A 40 12.81 5.03 0.85
N CYS A 41 11.68 5.00 0.11
CA CYS A 41 11.58 5.76 -1.14
C CYS A 41 10.70 7.01 -1.04
N GLY A 42 10.01 7.22 0.08
CA GLY A 42 9.15 8.37 0.28
C GLY A 42 7.85 8.35 -0.52
N THR A 43 7.56 7.29 -1.23
CA THR A 43 6.34 7.14 -2.02
C THR A 43 5.56 5.92 -1.54
N CYS A 44 4.24 6.06 -1.45
CA CYS A 44 3.37 4.96 -1.07
C CYS A 44 2.21 4.82 -2.06
N VAL A 45 1.51 3.70 -1.96
CA VAL A 45 0.27 3.48 -2.71
C VAL A 45 -0.86 3.39 -1.72
N VAL A 46 -1.87 4.24 -1.88
CA VAL A 46 -3.11 4.19 -1.10
C VAL A 46 -4.13 3.46 -1.96
N PHE A 47 -4.66 2.36 -1.46
CA PHE A 47 -5.59 1.55 -2.24
C PHE A 47 -6.67 0.96 -1.35
N GLN A 48 -7.74 0.49 -1.99
CA GLN A 48 -8.86 -0.14 -1.30
C GLN A 48 -9.00 -1.59 -1.76
N ALA A 49 -9.21 -2.47 -0.79
CA ALA A 49 -9.44 -3.88 -1.06
C ALA A 49 -10.59 -4.38 -0.18
N ALA A 50 -11.31 -5.38 -0.67
CA ALA A 50 -12.48 -5.91 0.03
C ALA A 50 -12.08 -6.67 1.29
N ALA A 51 -10.94 -7.36 1.27
CA ALA A 51 -10.48 -8.16 2.39
C ALA A 51 -8.96 -8.08 2.50
N LEU A 52 -8.46 -8.35 3.71
CA LEU A 52 -7.02 -8.39 3.98
C LEU A 52 -6.32 -9.42 3.08
N GLU A 53 -6.95 -10.55 2.82
CA GLU A 53 -6.38 -11.59 1.97
C GLU A 53 -6.11 -11.08 0.55
N ASP A 54 -7.00 -10.24 0.03
CA ASP A 54 -6.81 -9.64 -1.29
C ASP A 54 -5.60 -8.71 -1.28
N ALA A 55 -5.46 -7.89 -0.24
CA ALA A 55 -4.31 -7.00 -0.13
C ALA A 55 -3.01 -7.78 -0.02
N GLU A 56 -2.99 -8.85 0.77
CA GLU A 56 -1.79 -9.67 0.94
C GLU A 56 -1.39 -10.42 -0.32
N SER A 57 -2.35 -10.69 -1.22
CA SER A 57 -2.07 -11.41 -2.45
C SER A 57 -1.18 -10.63 -3.42
N LEU A 58 -0.99 -9.33 -3.18
CA LEU A 58 -0.17 -8.47 -4.03
C LEU A 58 1.22 -8.21 -3.46
N GLN A 59 1.73 -9.08 -2.60
CA GLN A 59 3.08 -8.92 -2.07
C GLN A 59 4.11 -9.00 -3.19
N THR A 60 5.03 -8.04 -3.19
CA THR A 60 6.13 -7.97 -4.14
C THR A 60 7.45 -7.82 -3.37
N PRO A 61 8.60 -8.14 -4.01
CA PRO A 61 9.91 -7.97 -3.33
C PRO A 61 10.19 -6.54 -2.87
N GLU A 62 9.60 -5.54 -3.54
CA GLU A 62 9.81 -4.14 -3.20
C GLU A 62 8.87 -3.65 -2.09
N LEU A 63 7.88 -4.45 -1.68
CA LEU A 63 6.95 -4.07 -0.63
C LEU A 63 7.67 -4.03 0.72
N GLU A 64 7.67 -2.86 1.34
CA GLU A 64 8.32 -2.64 2.62
C GLU A 64 7.36 -2.86 3.79
N GLN A 65 6.18 -2.25 3.69
CA GLN A 65 5.20 -2.29 4.77
C GLN A 65 3.79 -2.16 4.21
N LEU A 66 2.85 -2.89 4.79
CA LEU A 66 1.44 -2.77 4.48
C LEU A 66 0.71 -2.36 5.74
N VAL A 67 -0.06 -1.28 5.66
CA VAL A 67 -0.77 -0.69 6.79
C VAL A 67 -2.26 -0.64 6.48
N LEU A 68 -3.08 -1.16 7.40
CA LEU A 68 -4.53 -1.01 7.33
C LEU A 68 -4.90 0.31 7.99
N GLN A 69 -5.60 1.17 7.28
CA GLN A 69 -6.04 2.45 7.79
C GLN A 69 -7.42 2.28 8.42
N CYS A 70 -7.50 2.48 9.74
CA CYS A 70 -8.72 2.31 10.50
C CYS A 70 -9.17 3.65 11.06
N GLY A 71 -10.24 4.23 10.51
CA GLY A 71 -10.83 5.44 11.06
C GLY A 71 -9.80 6.51 11.42
N ASP A 72 -9.55 6.68 12.72
CA ASP A 72 -8.63 7.69 13.25
C ASP A 72 -7.24 7.13 13.57
N GLY A 73 -6.93 5.91 13.12
CA GLY A 73 -5.63 5.28 13.37
C GLY A 73 -5.19 4.41 12.22
N SER A 74 -4.08 3.73 12.43
CA SER A 74 -3.55 2.79 11.46
C SER A 74 -2.97 1.57 12.16
N GLU A 75 -3.01 0.42 11.50
CA GLU A 75 -2.50 -0.82 12.03
C GLU A 75 -1.56 -1.46 11.02
N VAL A 76 -0.35 -1.80 11.46
CA VAL A 76 0.61 -2.48 10.59
C VAL A 76 0.15 -3.92 10.38
N VAL A 77 -0.01 -4.31 9.13
CA VAL A 77 -0.46 -5.63 8.74
C VAL A 77 0.71 -6.52 8.32
N TYR A 78 1.70 -5.91 7.68
CA TYR A 78 2.84 -6.63 7.14
C TYR A 78 4.08 -5.70 7.17
N THR A 79 5.21 -6.23 7.60
CA THR A 79 6.49 -5.50 7.56
C THR A 79 7.60 -6.40 7.04
#